data_875ad0d004f13ace419f8ee2e6e6d488
#
_entry.id   875ad0d004f13ace419f8ee2e6e6d488
#
_cell.length_a   1.000
_cell.length_b   1.000
_cell.length_c   1.000
_cell.angle_alpha   90.00
_cell.angle_beta   90.00
_cell.angle_gamma   90.00
#
_symmetry.space_group_name_H-M   'P 1'
#
loop_
_entity.id
_entity.type
_entity.pdbx_description
1 polymer ?
#
loop_
_entity_poly.entity_id
_entity_poly.type
_entity_poly.pdbx_seq_one_letter_code
_entity_poly.pdbx_strand_id
1 'polypeptide(L)'
;MNNAAQNIIKLEEETPMMQQYITIKKEHPDSILFFRMGDFYEMFNEDAKIASRVLEIALTSRNKNKANPTPMCGIPHHSSKPYIATLIKSGKKVAICEQTEDPKLTKGLVKREVVRVVTPGTILDDNLLDPKQNHFLVSLYSNAKGWGFAALDITTGLFKVTEFYGDDRDLLLKDEIEKFDPKEIILSENLVTGCNKPKWLEDRDNSLQSCEDWTFSFKDSYRLLIEHFKTSSLEGFGCEDMKLAISSAGALIQYLHKTQKSALEPVSYTHLRAHET
;
A
#
# COMPACT_ATOMS: atom_id res chain seq x y z
N MET A 1 28.81 -2.96 -13.78
CA MET A 1 28.77 -1.51 -14.13
C MET A 1 27.90 -1.16 -15.35
N ASN A 2 27.41 -2.11 -16.16
CA ASN A 2 26.70 -1.77 -17.42
C ASN A 2 25.18 -1.51 -17.35
N ASN A 3 24.46 -2.01 -16.33
CA ASN A 3 22.99 -1.88 -16.31
C ASN A 3 22.48 -0.47 -15.93
N ALA A 4 23.18 0.23 -15.03
CA ALA A 4 22.78 1.58 -14.62
C ALA A 4 23.00 2.60 -15.74
N ALA A 5 24.14 2.51 -16.45
CA ALA A 5 24.44 3.38 -17.58
C ALA A 5 23.49 3.15 -18.77
N GLN A 6 23.17 1.90 -19.09
CA GLN A 6 22.17 1.56 -20.13
C GLN A 6 20.78 2.04 -19.79
N ASN A 7 20.38 2.03 -18.50
CA ASN A 7 19.09 2.55 -18.04
C ASN A 7 19.03 4.08 -18.12
N ILE A 8 20.14 4.80 -17.88
CA ILE A 8 20.23 6.26 -17.99
C ILE A 8 20.11 6.68 -19.46
N ILE A 9 20.88 6.05 -20.36
CA ILE A 9 20.86 6.35 -21.80
C ILE A 9 19.44 6.09 -22.38
N LYS A 10 18.77 5.02 -21.97
CA LYS A 10 17.42 4.69 -22.41
C LYS A 10 16.35 5.66 -21.90
N LEU A 11 16.61 6.32 -20.76
CA LEU A 11 15.73 7.35 -20.21
C LEU A 11 15.86 8.68 -21.00
N GLU A 12 17.07 9.05 -21.40
CA GLU A 12 17.35 10.29 -22.15
C GLU A 12 16.75 10.28 -23.57
N GLU A 13 16.51 9.11 -24.14
CA GLU A 13 15.86 8.95 -25.46
C GLU A 13 14.33 9.08 -25.42
N GLU A 14 13.71 9.09 -24.22
CA GLU A 14 12.28 9.19 -24.04
C GLU A 14 11.80 10.63 -23.98
N THR A 15 10.51 10.84 -24.30
CA THR A 15 9.88 12.16 -24.16
C THR A 15 9.86 12.59 -22.68
N PRO A 16 9.92 13.90 -22.36
CA PRO A 16 9.90 14.39 -20.99
C PRO A 16 8.74 13.81 -20.15
N MET A 17 7.57 13.62 -20.75
CA MET A 17 6.42 13.01 -20.10
C MET A 17 6.69 11.53 -19.76
N MET A 18 7.27 10.76 -20.68
CA MET A 18 7.59 9.36 -20.43
C MET A 18 8.72 9.20 -19.40
N GLN A 19 9.68 10.11 -19.38
CA GLN A 19 10.69 10.16 -18.32
C GLN A 19 10.07 10.37 -16.94
N GLN A 20 9.08 11.29 -16.83
CA GLN A 20 8.32 11.51 -15.59
C GLN A 20 7.55 10.24 -15.18
N TYR A 21 6.85 9.59 -16.12
CA TYR A 21 6.15 8.32 -15.89
C TYR A 21 7.10 7.24 -15.36
N ILE A 22 8.24 7.01 -16.02
CA ILE A 22 9.21 5.98 -15.64
C ILE A 22 9.79 6.27 -14.25
N THR A 23 10.08 7.53 -13.94
CA THR A 23 10.60 7.93 -12.64
C THR A 23 9.59 7.62 -11.52
N ILE A 24 8.34 8.03 -11.68
CA ILE A 24 7.27 7.75 -10.72
C ILE A 24 7.00 6.24 -10.61
N LYS A 25 7.02 5.51 -11.73
CA LYS A 25 6.82 4.05 -11.71
C LYS A 25 7.90 3.30 -10.94
N LYS A 26 9.14 3.77 -10.96
CA LYS A 26 10.24 3.19 -10.16
C LYS A 26 10.03 3.32 -8.65
N GLU A 27 9.32 4.35 -8.21
CA GLU A 27 8.94 4.54 -6.79
C GLU A 27 7.77 3.64 -6.38
N HIS A 28 6.98 3.16 -7.36
CA HIS A 28 5.80 2.32 -7.14
C HIS A 28 5.81 1.08 -8.04
N PRO A 29 6.85 0.21 -7.95
CA PRO A 29 7.05 -0.91 -8.87
C PRO A 29 5.89 -1.92 -8.84
N ASP A 30 5.30 -2.15 -7.66
CA ASP A 30 4.25 -3.15 -7.41
C ASP A 30 2.84 -2.67 -7.73
N SER A 31 2.67 -1.40 -8.11
CA SER A 31 1.35 -0.79 -8.32
C SER A 31 1.13 -0.50 -9.80
N ILE A 32 -0.08 -0.70 -10.29
CA ILE A 32 -0.49 -0.20 -11.60
C ILE A 32 -0.61 1.32 -11.51
N LEU A 33 0.20 2.03 -12.29
CA LEU A 33 0.26 3.49 -12.24
C LEU A 33 -0.84 4.11 -13.12
N PHE A 34 -1.83 4.71 -12.49
CA PHE A 34 -2.85 5.54 -13.12
C PHE A 34 -2.31 6.95 -13.30
N PHE A 35 -1.71 7.20 -14.45
CA PHE A 35 -1.01 8.45 -14.74
C PHE A 35 -1.93 9.46 -15.40
N ARG A 36 -2.21 10.58 -14.75
CA ARG A 36 -3.14 11.60 -15.24
C ARG A 36 -2.66 12.27 -16.51
N MET A 37 -3.45 12.17 -17.58
CA MET A 37 -3.23 12.79 -18.87
C MET A 37 -4.51 13.46 -19.36
N GLY A 38 -4.66 14.76 -19.10
CA GLY A 38 -5.89 15.48 -19.40
C GLY A 38 -7.09 14.86 -18.66
N ASP A 39 -8.09 14.39 -19.41
CA ASP A 39 -9.30 13.77 -18.84
C ASP A 39 -9.19 12.25 -18.63
N PHE A 40 -8.00 11.67 -18.82
CA PHE A 40 -7.77 10.25 -18.70
C PHE A 40 -6.72 9.92 -17.63
N TYR A 41 -6.82 8.71 -17.07
CA TYR A 41 -5.69 7.99 -16.53
C TYR A 41 -5.15 7.06 -17.61
N GLU A 42 -3.89 7.27 -17.98
CA GLU A 42 -3.19 6.40 -18.92
C GLU A 42 -2.23 5.47 -18.20
N MET A 43 -2.17 4.24 -18.65
CA MET A 43 -1.23 3.23 -18.19
C MET A 43 -0.34 2.83 -19.35
N PHE A 44 0.94 2.54 -19.07
CA PHE A 44 1.93 2.23 -20.11
C PHE A 44 2.65 0.93 -19.83
N ASN A 45 3.31 0.37 -20.85
CA ASN A 45 4.15 -0.82 -20.79
C ASN A 45 3.43 -2.03 -20.14
N GLU A 46 4.02 -2.65 -19.13
CA GLU A 46 3.45 -3.82 -18.45
C GLU A 46 2.17 -3.48 -17.70
N ASP A 47 2.08 -2.28 -17.10
CA ASP A 47 0.85 -1.82 -16.44
C ASP A 47 -0.32 -1.80 -17.43
N ALA A 48 -0.10 -1.34 -18.66
CA ALA A 48 -1.12 -1.33 -19.69
C ALA A 48 -1.57 -2.74 -20.10
N LYS A 49 -0.64 -3.67 -20.22
CA LYS A 49 -0.94 -5.06 -20.58
C LYS A 49 -1.74 -5.77 -19.48
N ILE A 50 -1.37 -5.54 -18.22
CA ILE A 50 -2.09 -6.11 -17.07
C ILE A 50 -3.46 -5.48 -16.95
N ALA A 51 -3.54 -4.14 -16.95
CA ALA A 51 -4.78 -3.41 -16.79
C ALA A 51 -5.76 -3.70 -17.93
N SER A 52 -5.32 -3.71 -19.19
CA SER A 52 -6.20 -4.01 -20.33
C SER A 52 -6.84 -5.39 -20.23
N ARG A 53 -6.10 -6.40 -19.73
CA ARG A 53 -6.59 -7.76 -19.54
C ARG A 53 -7.60 -7.86 -18.40
N VAL A 54 -7.26 -7.25 -17.24
CA VAL A 54 -8.11 -7.33 -16.03
C VAL A 54 -9.37 -6.49 -16.18
N LEU A 55 -9.26 -5.34 -16.81
CA LEU A 55 -10.37 -4.39 -16.99
C LEU A 55 -11.17 -4.62 -18.28
N GLU A 56 -10.72 -5.55 -19.12
CA GLU A 56 -11.32 -5.85 -20.44
C GLU A 56 -11.45 -4.60 -21.34
N ILE A 57 -10.43 -3.71 -21.26
CA ILE A 57 -10.35 -2.49 -22.09
C ILE A 57 -9.33 -2.65 -23.22
N ALA A 58 -9.48 -1.82 -24.25
CA ALA A 58 -8.62 -1.89 -25.43
C ALA A 58 -7.16 -1.57 -25.08
N LEU A 59 -6.25 -2.51 -25.41
CA LEU A 59 -4.82 -2.25 -25.45
C LEU A 59 -4.47 -1.59 -26.79
N THR A 60 -3.90 -0.41 -26.73
CA THR A 60 -3.40 0.34 -27.88
C THR A 60 -1.90 0.59 -27.73
N SER A 61 -1.35 1.44 -28.57
CA SER A 61 0.06 1.83 -28.46
C SER A 61 0.24 3.30 -28.75
N ARG A 62 1.14 3.92 -28.01
CA ARG A 62 1.64 5.26 -28.28
C ARG A 62 2.80 5.17 -29.28
N ASN A 63 2.97 6.19 -30.12
CA ASN A 63 4.06 6.25 -31.11
C ASN A 63 4.04 5.06 -32.09
N LYS A 64 2.88 4.74 -32.67
CA LYS A 64 2.68 3.61 -33.60
C LYS A 64 3.67 3.56 -34.77
N ASN A 65 4.27 4.69 -35.12
CA ASN A 65 5.24 4.82 -36.23
C ASN A 65 6.70 4.58 -35.79
N LYS A 66 6.99 4.34 -34.50
CA LYS A 66 8.31 3.95 -34.03
C LYS A 66 8.51 2.45 -34.18
N ALA A 67 9.78 2.03 -34.31
CA ALA A 67 10.15 0.61 -34.38
C ALA A 67 9.65 -0.21 -33.18
N ASN A 68 9.56 0.41 -32.01
CA ASN A 68 9.03 -0.16 -30.77
C ASN A 68 7.92 0.73 -30.22
N PRO A 69 6.65 0.56 -30.61
CA PRO A 69 5.54 1.31 -30.05
C PRO A 69 5.31 0.96 -28.59
N THR A 70 5.07 1.98 -27.75
CA THR A 70 4.82 1.80 -26.32
C THR A 70 3.39 1.32 -26.08
N PRO A 71 3.18 0.11 -25.51
CA PRO A 71 1.84 -0.34 -25.14
C PRO A 71 1.17 0.64 -24.19
N MET A 72 -0.11 0.94 -24.42
CA MET A 72 -0.89 1.82 -23.54
C MET A 72 -2.37 1.41 -23.52
N CYS A 73 -3.02 1.71 -22.40
CA CYS A 73 -4.47 1.74 -22.28
C CYS A 73 -4.87 2.94 -21.42
N GLY A 74 -6.13 3.30 -21.41
CA GLY A 74 -6.59 4.45 -20.64
C GLY A 74 -8.06 4.36 -20.29
N ILE A 75 -8.42 5.03 -19.20
CA ILE A 75 -9.80 5.16 -18.71
C ILE A 75 -10.09 6.63 -18.39
N PRO A 76 -11.35 7.09 -18.51
CA PRO A 76 -11.72 8.44 -18.09
C PRO A 76 -11.52 8.61 -16.58
N HIS A 77 -10.85 9.69 -16.15
CA HIS A 77 -10.54 9.88 -14.74
C HIS A 77 -11.77 10.00 -13.84
N HIS A 78 -12.82 10.68 -14.34
CA HIS A 78 -14.05 10.90 -13.60
C HIS A 78 -14.85 9.62 -13.34
N SER A 79 -14.61 8.55 -14.09
CA SER A 79 -15.25 7.24 -13.93
C SER A 79 -14.27 6.15 -13.50
N SER A 80 -13.13 6.50 -12.90
CA SER A 80 -12.06 5.56 -12.54
C SER A 80 -12.42 4.58 -11.42
N LYS A 81 -13.35 4.93 -10.53
CA LYS A 81 -13.71 4.13 -9.34
C LYS A 81 -14.00 2.66 -9.62
N PRO A 82 -14.92 2.27 -10.54
CA PRO A 82 -15.19 0.85 -10.79
C PRO A 82 -13.98 0.11 -11.38
N TYR A 83 -13.15 0.77 -12.16
CA TYR A 83 -11.91 0.18 -12.69
C TYR A 83 -10.88 -0.09 -11.60
N ILE A 84 -10.71 0.86 -10.67
CA ILE A 84 -9.87 0.67 -9.48
C ILE A 84 -10.36 -0.55 -8.69
N ALA A 85 -11.66 -0.63 -8.41
CA ALA A 85 -12.27 -1.76 -7.71
C ALA A 85 -11.96 -3.10 -8.35
N THR A 86 -12.08 -3.19 -9.68
CA THR A 86 -11.82 -4.43 -10.42
C THR A 86 -10.35 -4.85 -10.30
N LEU A 87 -9.41 -3.90 -10.40
CA LEU A 87 -7.98 -4.17 -10.19
C LEU A 87 -7.68 -4.64 -8.77
N ILE A 88 -8.24 -3.96 -7.77
CA ILE A 88 -8.04 -4.33 -6.37
C ILE A 88 -8.61 -5.72 -6.06
N LYS A 89 -9.81 -6.04 -6.57
CA LYS A 89 -10.41 -7.38 -6.45
C LYS A 89 -9.56 -8.47 -7.11
N SER A 90 -8.78 -8.12 -8.14
CA SER A 90 -7.82 -9.03 -8.77
C SER A 90 -6.46 -9.08 -8.05
N GLY A 91 -6.36 -8.50 -6.84
CA GLY A 91 -5.12 -8.47 -6.03
C GLY A 91 -4.07 -7.49 -6.51
N LYS A 92 -4.44 -6.51 -7.36
CA LYS A 92 -3.51 -5.48 -7.83
C LYS A 92 -3.62 -4.22 -7.00
N LYS A 93 -2.50 -3.51 -6.82
CA LYS A 93 -2.45 -2.16 -6.24
C LYS A 93 -2.54 -1.12 -7.34
N VAL A 94 -3.10 0.03 -7.03
CA VAL A 94 -3.24 1.14 -7.98
C VAL A 94 -2.64 2.40 -7.39
N ALA A 95 -1.59 2.94 -8.02
CA ALA A 95 -1.02 4.24 -7.67
C ALA A 95 -1.70 5.32 -8.50
N ILE A 96 -2.40 6.24 -7.84
CA ILE A 96 -3.11 7.36 -8.48
C ILE A 96 -2.17 8.55 -8.55
N CYS A 97 -1.81 8.93 -9.76
CA CYS A 97 -0.87 10.01 -10.04
C CYS A 97 -1.63 11.18 -10.69
N GLU A 98 -1.71 12.28 -9.95
CA GLU A 98 -2.42 13.50 -10.36
C GLU A 98 -1.47 14.61 -10.79
N GLN A 99 -2.00 15.55 -11.56
CA GLN A 99 -1.34 16.80 -11.87
C GLN A 99 -1.38 17.71 -10.63
N THR A 100 -0.23 18.14 -10.16
CA THR A 100 -0.10 19.01 -8.97
C THR A 100 0.01 20.50 -9.34
N GLU A 101 0.07 20.80 -10.64
CA GLU A 101 0.11 22.15 -11.18
C GLU A 101 -1.06 22.37 -12.14
N ASP A 102 -1.52 23.64 -12.25
CA ASP A 102 -2.54 24.00 -13.24
C ASP A 102 -1.92 23.97 -14.65
N PRO A 103 -2.41 23.12 -15.56
CA PRO A 103 -1.93 23.02 -16.93
C PRO A 103 -2.02 24.36 -17.71
N LYS A 104 -2.94 25.26 -17.33
CA LYS A 104 -3.14 26.56 -17.98
C LYS A 104 -2.07 27.58 -17.59
N LEU A 105 -1.43 27.40 -16.44
CA LEU A 105 -0.44 28.34 -15.89
C LEU A 105 0.98 27.85 -16.07
N THR A 106 1.18 26.56 -16.33
CA THR A 106 2.49 25.92 -16.43
C THR A 106 3.07 26.05 -17.83
N LYS A 107 4.26 26.67 -17.94
CA LYS A 107 5.03 26.68 -19.19
C LYS A 107 5.87 25.39 -19.25
N GLY A 108 5.42 24.40 -19.98
CA GLY A 108 6.14 23.13 -20.17
C GLY A 108 5.39 21.91 -19.69
N LEU A 109 6.12 20.91 -19.17
CA LEU A 109 5.54 19.68 -18.67
C LEU A 109 4.96 19.91 -17.27
N VAL A 110 3.66 19.68 -17.12
CA VAL A 110 2.95 19.74 -15.83
C VAL A 110 3.53 18.69 -14.88
N LYS A 111 3.84 19.09 -13.67
CA LYS A 111 4.31 18.19 -12.61
C LYS A 111 3.19 17.23 -12.18
N ARG A 112 3.56 15.99 -11.92
CA ARG A 112 2.66 14.94 -11.45
C ARG A 112 3.28 14.22 -10.27
N GLU A 113 2.44 13.85 -9.32
CA GLU A 113 2.85 13.12 -8.13
C GLU A 113 1.80 12.05 -7.80
N VAL A 114 2.23 10.97 -7.16
CA VAL A 114 1.31 9.97 -6.61
C VAL A 114 0.70 10.57 -5.35
N VAL A 115 -0.61 10.79 -5.42
CA VAL A 115 -1.41 11.35 -4.32
C VAL A 115 -1.98 10.26 -3.41
N ARG A 116 -2.16 9.05 -3.96
CA ARG A 116 -2.73 7.91 -3.24
C ARG A 116 -2.30 6.59 -3.87
N VAL A 117 -2.04 5.59 -3.02
CA VAL A 117 -1.92 4.18 -3.44
C VAL A 117 -3.11 3.43 -2.85
N VAL A 118 -3.95 2.86 -3.71
CA VAL A 118 -5.09 2.02 -3.30
C VAL A 118 -4.63 0.58 -3.29
N THR A 119 -4.85 -0.09 -2.16
CA THR A 119 -4.51 -1.50 -1.94
C THR A 119 -5.74 -2.27 -1.41
N PRO A 120 -5.73 -3.61 -1.41
CA PRO A 120 -6.86 -4.39 -0.87
C PRO A 120 -7.25 -4.04 0.57
N GLY A 121 -6.27 -3.67 1.42
CA GLY A 121 -6.49 -3.29 2.82
C GLY A 121 -6.78 -1.80 3.03
N THR A 122 -6.65 -0.93 2.00
CA THR A 122 -6.78 0.52 2.15
C THR A 122 -7.90 1.13 1.29
N ILE A 123 -8.88 0.32 0.86
CA ILE A 123 -10.07 0.82 0.16
C ILE A 123 -10.94 1.61 1.14
N LEU A 124 -11.28 2.85 0.79
CA LEU A 124 -12.18 3.73 1.56
C LEU A 124 -13.49 4.04 0.84
N ASP A 125 -13.73 3.47 -0.34
CA ASP A 125 -14.92 3.79 -1.12
C ASP A 125 -16.07 2.86 -0.72
N ASP A 126 -17.10 3.42 -0.07
CA ASP A 126 -18.28 2.68 0.43
C ASP A 126 -19.00 1.88 -0.66
N ASN A 127 -18.91 2.30 -1.93
CA ASN A 127 -19.48 1.58 -3.06
C ASN A 127 -18.70 0.32 -3.45
N LEU A 128 -17.48 0.16 -2.94
CA LEU A 128 -16.56 -0.93 -3.27
C LEU A 128 -16.43 -1.95 -2.14
N LEU A 129 -16.93 -1.59 -0.95
CA LEU A 129 -16.87 -2.38 0.26
C LEU A 129 -18.22 -3.08 0.48
N ASP A 130 -18.18 -4.32 0.96
CA ASP A 130 -19.37 -4.95 1.51
C ASP A 130 -19.65 -4.32 2.89
N PRO A 131 -20.76 -3.58 3.07
CA PRO A 131 -21.04 -2.89 4.33
C PRO A 131 -21.26 -3.86 5.51
N LYS A 132 -21.32 -5.16 5.24
CA LYS A 132 -21.51 -6.21 6.26
C LYS A 132 -20.20 -6.89 6.68
N GLN A 133 -19.06 -6.55 6.05
CA GLN A 133 -17.77 -7.14 6.35
C GLN A 133 -16.78 -6.09 6.83
N ASN A 134 -16.02 -6.43 7.86
CA ASN A 134 -14.87 -5.64 8.26
C ASN A 134 -13.74 -5.79 7.23
N HIS A 135 -13.01 -4.70 7.00
CA HIS A 135 -11.88 -4.67 6.06
C HIS A 135 -10.58 -4.42 6.83
N PHE A 136 -10.09 -5.49 7.47
CA PHE A 136 -8.89 -5.38 8.27
C PHE A 136 -7.62 -5.33 7.42
N LEU A 137 -6.78 -4.34 7.75
CA LEU A 137 -5.36 -4.29 7.45
C LEU A 137 -4.63 -4.75 8.70
N VAL A 138 -3.74 -5.73 8.57
CA VAL A 138 -2.99 -6.29 9.69
C VAL A 138 -1.51 -6.00 9.50
N SER A 139 -0.81 -5.75 10.59
CA SER A 139 0.65 -5.69 10.63
C SER A 139 1.19 -6.67 11.65
N LEU A 140 2.23 -7.41 11.28
CA LEU A 140 2.90 -8.39 12.12
C LEU A 140 4.38 -8.06 12.25
N TYR A 141 4.85 -8.11 13.47
CA TYR A 141 6.28 -8.00 13.79
C TYR A 141 6.70 -9.16 14.66
N SER A 142 7.87 -9.71 14.41
CA SER A 142 8.41 -10.79 15.22
C SER A 142 9.85 -10.56 15.65
N ASN A 143 10.19 -11.13 16.80
CA ASN A 143 11.56 -11.32 17.24
C ASN A 143 11.70 -12.71 17.89
N ALA A 144 12.87 -13.01 18.45
CA ALA A 144 13.13 -14.29 19.11
C ALA A 144 12.15 -14.61 20.26
N LYS A 145 11.50 -13.62 20.87
CA LYS A 145 10.62 -13.79 22.02
C LYS A 145 9.16 -14.05 21.66
N GLY A 146 8.66 -13.46 20.57
CA GLY A 146 7.24 -13.55 20.25
C GLY A 146 6.83 -12.77 19.01
N TRP A 147 5.53 -12.61 18.88
CA TRP A 147 4.86 -11.87 17.82
C TRP A 147 4.13 -10.65 18.36
N GLY A 148 4.23 -9.54 17.67
CA GLY A 148 3.34 -8.40 17.78
C GLY A 148 2.32 -8.42 16.65
N PHE A 149 1.09 -8.12 16.97
CA PHE A 149 -0.05 -8.07 16.08
C PHE A 149 -0.74 -6.72 16.20
N ALA A 150 -1.08 -6.13 15.09
CA ALA A 150 -1.91 -4.94 15.03
C ALA A 150 -2.90 -5.07 13.88
N ALA A 151 -4.19 -4.85 14.14
CA ALA A 151 -5.26 -4.91 13.16
C ALA A 151 -6.04 -3.60 13.15
N LEU A 152 -6.24 -3.03 11.98
CA LEU A 152 -7.00 -1.80 11.78
C LEU A 152 -8.05 -1.98 10.69
N ASP A 153 -9.28 -1.68 11.04
CA ASP A 153 -10.34 -1.45 10.07
C ASP A 153 -10.45 0.06 9.82
N ILE A 154 -10.04 0.49 8.63
CA ILE A 154 -9.99 1.91 8.25
C ILE A 154 -11.40 2.51 8.16
N THR A 155 -12.40 1.69 7.86
CA THR A 155 -13.78 2.15 7.66
C THR A 155 -14.49 2.47 8.96
N THR A 156 -14.19 1.70 10.00
CA THR A 156 -14.81 1.85 11.33
C THR A 156 -13.91 2.58 12.33
N GLY A 157 -12.63 2.74 12.02
CA GLY A 157 -11.62 3.24 12.95
C GLY A 157 -11.25 2.26 14.07
N LEU A 158 -11.68 1.00 13.99
CA LEU A 158 -11.36 -0.01 14.99
C LEU A 158 -9.90 -0.41 14.87
N PHE A 159 -9.10 -0.12 15.90
CA PHE A 159 -7.68 -0.45 15.97
C PHE A 159 -7.39 -1.32 17.20
N LYS A 160 -6.92 -2.54 16.97
CA LYS A 160 -6.60 -3.53 18.00
C LYS A 160 -5.15 -3.96 17.93
N VAL A 161 -4.56 -4.20 19.09
CA VAL A 161 -3.17 -4.67 19.21
C VAL A 161 -3.08 -5.78 20.25
N THR A 162 -2.20 -6.74 20.01
CA THR A 162 -1.90 -7.81 20.97
C THR A 162 -0.50 -8.39 20.74
N GLU A 163 -0.03 -9.22 21.69
CA GLU A 163 1.24 -9.93 21.61
C GLU A 163 1.06 -11.42 21.91
N PHE A 164 1.87 -12.25 21.26
CA PHE A 164 1.88 -13.69 21.44
C PHE A 164 3.28 -14.15 21.86
N TYR A 165 3.36 -14.88 22.97
CA TYR A 165 4.58 -15.41 23.54
C TYR A 165 4.46 -16.91 23.81
N GLY A 166 5.58 -17.58 24.13
CA GLY A 166 5.60 -18.99 24.46
C GLY A 166 5.68 -19.91 23.24
N ASP A 167 5.49 -21.20 23.48
CA ASP A 167 5.65 -22.25 22.45
C ASP A 167 4.48 -22.29 21.47
N ASP A 168 3.29 -21.93 21.93
CA ASP A 168 2.06 -21.92 21.11
C ASP A 168 1.84 -20.60 20.34
N ARG A 169 2.76 -19.65 20.42
CA ARG A 169 2.63 -18.30 19.84
C ARG A 169 2.25 -18.29 18.36
N ASP A 170 2.79 -19.23 17.57
CA ASP A 170 2.53 -19.31 16.14
C ASP A 170 1.11 -19.82 15.84
N LEU A 171 0.61 -20.73 16.66
CA LEU A 171 -0.76 -21.24 16.58
C LEU A 171 -1.76 -20.15 16.96
N LEU A 172 -1.55 -19.49 18.08
CA LEU A 172 -2.40 -18.39 18.55
C LEU A 172 -2.45 -17.24 17.56
N LEU A 173 -1.30 -16.87 16.96
CA LEU A 173 -1.26 -15.85 15.91
C LEU A 173 -2.04 -16.28 14.68
N LYS A 174 -1.91 -17.54 14.25
CA LYS A 174 -2.66 -18.08 13.11
C LYS A 174 -4.16 -17.99 13.35
N ASP A 175 -4.63 -18.42 14.51
CA ASP A 175 -6.05 -18.37 14.89
C ASP A 175 -6.57 -16.94 14.90
N GLU A 176 -5.77 -15.98 15.40
CA GLU A 176 -6.15 -14.57 15.41
C GLU A 176 -6.25 -14.00 13.98
N ILE A 177 -5.32 -14.35 13.09
CA ILE A 177 -5.38 -13.93 11.67
C ILE A 177 -6.61 -14.54 10.97
N GLU A 178 -6.96 -15.79 11.23
CA GLU A 178 -8.16 -16.41 10.68
C GLU A 178 -9.43 -15.70 11.16
N LYS A 179 -9.48 -15.30 12.42
CA LYS A 179 -10.59 -14.56 13.03
C LYS A 179 -10.78 -13.16 12.42
N PHE A 180 -9.68 -12.44 12.14
CA PHE A 180 -9.75 -11.11 11.54
C PHE A 180 -9.94 -11.15 10.02
N ASP A 181 -9.61 -12.24 9.35
CA ASP A 181 -9.62 -12.41 7.89
C ASP A 181 -9.09 -11.17 7.13
N PRO A 182 -7.83 -10.75 7.39
CA PRO A 182 -7.31 -9.53 6.82
C PRO A 182 -7.21 -9.60 5.30
N LYS A 183 -7.51 -8.47 4.65
CA LYS A 183 -7.37 -8.33 3.19
C LYS A 183 -5.94 -8.04 2.78
N GLU A 184 -5.13 -7.56 3.73
CA GLU A 184 -3.71 -7.28 3.51
C GLU A 184 -2.95 -7.44 4.83
N ILE A 185 -1.74 -8.00 4.78
CA ILE A 185 -0.87 -8.24 5.93
C ILE A 185 0.49 -7.59 5.65
N ILE A 186 0.89 -6.66 6.51
CA ILE A 186 2.18 -5.96 6.44
C ILE A 186 3.20 -6.73 7.27
N LEU A 187 4.36 -7.00 6.69
CA LEU A 187 5.48 -7.72 7.29
C LEU A 187 6.79 -6.97 7.04
N SER A 188 7.80 -7.21 7.87
CA SER A 188 9.15 -6.75 7.58
C SER A 188 9.76 -7.53 6.40
N GLU A 189 10.66 -6.88 5.64
CA GLU A 189 11.37 -7.54 4.52
C GLU A 189 12.13 -8.79 4.98
N ASN A 190 12.78 -8.71 6.13
CA ASN A 190 13.50 -9.85 6.71
C ASN A 190 12.59 -11.04 7.01
N LEU A 191 11.34 -10.80 7.38
CA LEU A 191 10.38 -11.87 7.64
C LEU A 191 9.85 -12.49 6.34
N VAL A 192 9.64 -11.68 5.31
CA VAL A 192 9.15 -12.14 4.00
C VAL A 192 10.21 -12.94 3.25
N THR A 193 11.46 -12.47 3.25
CA THR A 193 12.58 -13.05 2.49
C THR A 193 13.39 -14.08 3.28
N GLY A 194 13.27 -14.08 4.61
CA GLY A 194 14.03 -14.92 5.52
C GLY A 194 13.49 -16.35 5.65
N CYS A 195 14.35 -17.23 6.16
CA CYS A 195 13.98 -18.64 6.43
C CYS A 195 12.99 -18.81 7.60
N ASN A 196 12.64 -17.73 8.30
CA ASN A 196 11.80 -17.75 9.49
C ASN A 196 10.32 -17.45 9.20
N LYS A 197 9.94 -17.31 7.94
CA LYS A 197 8.54 -17.13 7.55
C LYS A 197 7.74 -18.39 7.90
N PRO A 198 6.70 -18.30 8.74
CA PRO A 198 5.85 -19.44 9.01
C PRO A 198 5.19 -20.00 7.76
N LYS A 199 5.15 -21.31 7.60
CA LYS A 199 4.58 -21.96 6.40
C LYS A 199 3.12 -21.58 6.15
N TRP A 200 2.33 -21.35 7.18
CA TRP A 200 0.92 -20.96 7.03
C TRP A 200 0.75 -19.54 6.42
N LEU A 201 1.79 -18.71 6.44
CA LEU A 201 1.79 -17.42 5.72
C LEU A 201 2.05 -17.58 4.22
N GLU A 202 2.63 -18.70 3.77
CA GLU A 202 2.85 -18.97 2.34
C GLU A 202 1.52 -19.07 1.58
N ASP A 203 0.50 -19.63 2.20
CA ASP A 203 -0.85 -19.76 1.60
C ASP A 203 -1.53 -18.39 1.39
N ARG A 204 -0.99 -17.34 1.99
CA ARG A 204 -1.50 -15.96 1.94
C ARG A 204 -0.60 -15.00 1.14
N ASP A 205 0.33 -15.50 0.35
CA ASP A 205 1.34 -14.68 -0.37
C ASP A 205 0.74 -13.52 -1.16
N ASN A 206 -0.43 -13.69 -1.75
CA ASN A 206 -1.11 -12.62 -2.50
C ASN A 206 -1.61 -11.46 -1.64
N SER A 207 -1.75 -11.64 -0.33
CA SER A 207 -2.16 -10.62 0.63
C SER A 207 -1.00 -10.02 1.43
N LEU A 208 0.22 -10.54 1.25
CA LEU A 208 1.39 -10.07 1.99
C LEU A 208 1.99 -8.82 1.36
N GLN A 209 2.35 -7.87 2.21
CA GLN A 209 3.05 -6.65 1.86
C GLN A 209 4.33 -6.53 2.67
N SER A 210 5.48 -6.47 1.99
CA SER A 210 6.74 -6.19 2.67
C SER A 210 6.94 -4.69 2.91
N CYS A 211 7.48 -4.36 4.08
CA CYS A 211 7.95 -3.04 4.43
C CYS A 211 9.39 -3.12 4.95
N GLU A 212 10.14 -2.05 4.78
CA GLU A 212 11.51 -1.94 5.26
C GLU A 212 11.57 -2.20 6.78
N ASP A 213 12.57 -2.94 7.24
CA ASP A 213 12.66 -3.38 8.64
C ASP A 213 12.67 -2.24 9.66
N TRP A 214 13.25 -1.08 9.30
CA TRP A 214 13.26 0.09 10.17
C TRP A 214 11.86 0.63 10.49
N THR A 215 10.86 0.34 9.65
CA THR A 215 9.44 0.69 9.86
C THR A 215 8.91 0.10 11.16
N PHE A 216 9.47 -1.02 11.62
CA PHE A 216 9.09 -1.72 12.84
C PHE A 216 9.94 -1.32 14.07
N SER A 217 10.72 -0.25 13.98
CA SER A 217 11.49 0.29 15.11
C SER A 217 10.53 0.67 16.25
N PHE A 218 10.69 0.04 17.43
CA PHE A 218 9.86 0.32 18.60
C PHE A 218 9.85 1.81 18.97
N LYS A 219 11.04 2.43 18.99
CA LYS A 219 11.19 3.84 19.37
C LYS A 219 10.43 4.79 18.43
N ASP A 220 10.53 4.55 17.14
CA ASP A 220 9.88 5.39 16.13
C ASP A 220 8.38 5.12 16.06
N SER A 221 7.98 3.85 16.20
CA SER A 221 6.59 3.43 16.30
C SER A 221 5.89 4.05 17.51
N TYR A 222 6.51 4.00 18.68
CA TYR A 222 5.97 4.60 19.91
C TYR A 222 5.76 6.11 19.74
N ARG A 223 6.78 6.82 19.25
CA ARG A 223 6.68 8.26 18.99
C ARG A 223 5.57 8.57 17.99
N LEU A 224 5.49 7.84 16.88
CA LEU A 224 4.47 8.02 15.86
C LEU A 224 3.06 7.83 16.41
N LEU A 225 2.84 6.81 17.24
CA LEU A 225 1.54 6.54 17.87
C LEU A 225 1.13 7.65 18.84
N ILE A 226 2.05 8.13 19.69
CA ILE A 226 1.81 9.27 20.60
C ILE A 226 1.42 10.51 19.80
N GLU A 227 2.15 10.84 18.75
CA GLU A 227 1.87 11.99 17.90
C GLU A 227 0.51 11.83 17.20
N HIS A 228 0.23 10.63 16.68
CA HIS A 228 -1.01 10.33 15.97
C HIS A 228 -2.25 10.43 16.88
N PHE A 229 -2.19 9.84 18.08
CA PHE A 229 -3.29 9.86 19.04
C PHE A 229 -3.31 11.14 19.91
N LYS A 230 -2.33 12.04 19.75
CA LYS A 230 -2.18 13.27 20.52
C LYS A 230 -2.21 13.02 22.03
N THR A 231 -1.49 12.01 22.47
CA THR A 231 -1.40 11.60 23.88
C THR A 231 0.03 11.70 24.40
N SER A 232 0.22 11.64 25.71
CA SER A 232 1.54 11.63 26.35
C SER A 232 2.07 10.23 26.62
N SER A 233 1.20 9.20 26.66
CA SER A 233 1.57 7.80 26.86
C SER A 233 0.53 6.88 26.21
N LEU A 234 0.84 5.60 26.07
CA LEU A 234 -0.07 4.58 25.58
C LEU A 234 -0.77 3.79 26.71
N GLU A 235 -0.57 4.19 27.98
CA GLU A 235 -1.21 3.57 29.15
C GLU A 235 -2.75 3.58 29.06
N GLY A 236 -3.34 4.69 28.64
CA GLY A 236 -4.79 4.83 28.48
C GLY A 236 -5.40 3.86 27.45
N PHE A 237 -4.59 3.29 26.58
CA PHE A 237 -4.98 2.27 25.60
C PHE A 237 -4.66 0.85 26.08
N GLY A 238 -4.00 0.69 27.25
CA GLY A 238 -3.64 -0.59 27.83
C GLY A 238 -2.48 -1.32 27.13
N CYS A 239 -1.68 -0.63 26.31
CA CYS A 239 -0.63 -1.26 25.51
C CYS A 239 0.78 -0.69 25.76
N GLU A 240 1.01 0.10 26.81
CA GLU A 240 2.28 0.78 27.09
C GLU A 240 3.47 -0.19 27.11
N ASP A 241 3.32 -1.37 27.71
CA ASP A 241 4.38 -2.36 27.86
C ASP A 241 4.45 -3.35 26.68
N MET A 242 3.55 -3.26 25.71
CA MET A 242 3.43 -4.19 24.57
C MET A 242 4.34 -3.79 23.41
N LYS A 243 5.65 -4.06 23.56
CA LYS A 243 6.68 -3.55 22.64
C LYS A 243 6.56 -4.08 21.22
N LEU A 244 6.21 -5.36 21.04
CA LEU A 244 6.07 -5.97 19.72
C LEU A 244 4.78 -5.47 19.04
N ALA A 245 3.70 -5.37 19.82
CA ALA A 245 2.44 -4.83 19.32
C ALA A 245 2.56 -3.35 18.93
N ILE A 246 3.28 -2.56 19.71
CA ILE A 246 3.57 -1.15 19.39
C ILE A 246 4.38 -1.04 18.09
N SER A 247 5.39 -1.90 17.88
CA SER A 247 6.15 -1.95 16.63
C SER A 247 5.24 -2.27 15.44
N SER A 248 4.36 -3.25 15.59
CA SER A 248 3.37 -3.59 14.54
C SER A 248 2.38 -2.44 14.28
N ALA A 249 1.87 -1.81 15.34
CA ALA A 249 0.93 -0.69 15.23
C ALA A 249 1.56 0.53 14.55
N GLY A 250 2.79 0.88 14.90
CA GLY A 250 3.53 1.97 14.27
C GLY A 250 3.79 1.72 12.79
N ALA A 251 4.20 0.51 12.43
CA ALA A 251 4.40 0.11 11.04
C ALA A 251 3.08 0.22 10.23
N LEU A 252 1.95 -0.14 10.82
CA LEU A 252 0.65 -0.03 10.18
C LEU A 252 0.26 1.44 9.93
N ILE A 253 0.42 2.32 10.91
CA ILE A 253 0.16 3.75 10.76
C ILE A 253 1.10 4.37 9.72
N GLN A 254 2.39 4.01 9.74
CA GLN A 254 3.34 4.50 8.74
C GLN A 254 3.00 4.06 7.31
N TYR A 255 2.55 2.80 7.15
CA TYR A 255 2.07 2.30 5.88
C TYR A 255 0.87 3.09 5.36
N LEU A 256 -0.08 3.44 6.24
CA LEU A 256 -1.21 4.29 5.89
C LEU A 256 -0.76 5.69 5.46
N HIS A 257 0.16 6.31 6.20
CA HIS A 257 0.73 7.60 5.82
C HIS A 257 1.39 7.56 4.44
N LYS A 258 2.10 6.48 4.12
CA LYS A 258 2.75 6.29 2.82
C LYS A 258 1.75 6.08 1.68
N THR A 259 0.65 5.35 1.93
CA THR A 259 -0.33 4.98 0.90
C THR A 259 -1.44 6.02 0.71
N GLN A 260 -1.75 6.83 1.73
CA GLN A 260 -2.88 7.76 1.76
C GLN A 260 -2.44 9.23 1.88
N LYS A 261 -1.40 9.65 1.14
CA LYS A 261 -0.77 10.98 1.25
C LYS A 261 -1.74 12.17 1.24
N SER A 262 -2.86 12.07 0.52
CA SER A 262 -3.85 13.17 0.40
C SER A 262 -5.15 12.97 1.17
N ALA A 263 -5.41 11.77 1.70
CA ALA A 263 -6.69 11.41 2.34
C ALA A 263 -6.63 11.38 3.87
N LEU A 264 -5.46 11.66 4.45
CA LEU A 264 -5.28 11.79 5.89
C LEU A 264 -5.59 13.22 6.39
N GLU A 265 -6.76 13.74 6.07
CA GLU A 265 -7.47 14.44 7.15
C GLU A 265 -7.73 13.38 8.22
N PRO A 266 -7.55 13.71 9.51
CA PRO A 266 -7.43 12.69 10.53
C PRO A 266 -8.69 11.82 10.55
N VAL A 267 -8.61 10.65 9.96
CA VAL A 267 -9.47 9.55 10.39
C VAL A 267 -9.02 9.36 11.84
N SER A 268 -9.80 9.93 12.75
CA SER A 268 -9.53 9.81 14.17
C SER A 268 -9.75 8.35 14.52
N TYR A 269 -8.68 7.58 14.45
CA TYR A 269 -8.64 6.21 14.98
C TYR A 269 -8.73 6.32 16.50
N THR A 270 -9.97 6.45 16.98
CA THR A 270 -10.25 6.82 18.38
C THR A 270 -10.16 5.65 19.33
N HIS A 271 -9.87 4.43 18.85
CA HIS A 271 -10.01 3.23 19.67
C HIS A 271 -8.86 2.24 19.50
N LEU A 272 -7.62 2.68 19.75
CA LEU A 272 -6.54 1.74 20.01
C LEU A 272 -6.88 0.99 21.32
N ARG A 273 -6.91 -0.35 21.31
CA ARG A 273 -7.14 -1.18 22.50
C ARG A 273 -6.24 -2.39 22.48
N ALA A 274 -5.65 -2.69 23.63
CA ALA A 274 -5.10 -4.01 23.86
C ALA A 274 -6.23 -5.04 23.71
N HIS A 275 -5.96 -6.09 22.96
CA HIS A 275 -6.92 -7.17 22.71
C HIS A 275 -6.51 -8.37 23.56
N GLU A 276 -7.41 -8.79 24.43
CA GLU A 276 -7.24 -10.03 25.18
C GLU A 276 -7.54 -11.22 24.27
N THR A 277 -6.59 -12.12 24.18
CA THR A 277 -6.67 -13.37 23.40
C THR A 277 -7.15 -14.51 24.27
#